data_bfcd3bc95af7b33237df1f581a6e6005
#
_entry.id   bfcd3bc95af7b33237df1f581a6e6005
#
_cell.length_a   1.000
_cell.length_b   1.000
_cell.length_c   1.000
_cell.angle_alpha   90.00
_cell.angle_beta   90.00
_cell.angle_gamma   90.00
#
_symmetry.space_group_name_H-M   'P 1'
#
loop_
_entity.id
_entity.type
_entity.pdbx_description
1 polymer ?
#
loop_
_entity_poly.entity_id
_entity_poly.type
_entity_poly.pdbx_seq_one_letter_code
_entity_poly.pdbx_strand_id
1 'polypeptide(L)'
;GWVVNFADASAQGGGDPLLIYRFGKAVNSDEMMHFAAYLLNGRKPYATMGNDAFRSLQSLLCCNDLAKETPKHDMPDVTWYPETEFCYMKNKNGMFVAAKGGFNNESHNHNDVGTFSLYVNTIPVILDAGTYTKQTFGKDRYTIWTMQSNYHNLPMINGIPQKYGQEYKATNTICNEKKRVFSTDIAAAYPSEAKVKSWIRSYTLDDRKLTITDSYTLEEAVAPNQVNFMTWGNVTFPSQGKIQIEVKGQKVELDYPTQFKAELETIQLDDPRLSNVWGKEIYRITLKSNEKKESGNYKFVIQQIK
;
A
#
# COMPACT_ATOMS: atom_id res chain seq x y z
N GLY A 1 2.22 -15.27 5.42
CA GLY A 1 3.18 -14.17 5.42
C GLY A 1 2.49 -12.82 5.23
N TRP A 2 3.25 -11.73 5.18
CA TRP A 2 2.74 -10.41 4.82
C TRP A 2 2.56 -10.31 3.31
N VAL A 3 1.47 -9.68 2.90
CA VAL A 3 1.13 -9.43 1.48
C VAL A 3 0.67 -7.99 1.33
N VAL A 4 0.76 -7.45 0.11
CA VAL A 4 0.17 -6.14 -0.19
C VAL A 4 -1.34 -6.24 -0.11
N ASN A 5 -1.96 -5.31 0.60
CA ASN A 5 -3.37 -5.36 0.96
C ASN A 5 -4.15 -4.10 0.59
N PHE A 6 -4.03 -3.64 -0.64
CA PHE A 6 -4.92 -2.57 -1.10
C PHE A 6 -6.39 -3.00 -1.07
N ALA A 7 -7.28 -2.04 -0.84
CA ALA A 7 -8.73 -2.24 -0.75
C ALA A 7 -9.11 -3.23 0.38
N ASP A 8 -10.10 -4.08 0.18
CA ASP A 8 -10.57 -5.05 1.19
C ASP A 8 -9.65 -6.26 1.41
N ALA A 9 -8.44 -6.26 0.84
CA ALA A 9 -7.51 -7.37 1.00
C ALA A 9 -6.96 -7.47 2.43
N SER A 10 -6.68 -8.69 2.88
CA SER A 10 -5.99 -8.92 4.15
C SER A 10 -4.49 -8.69 3.99
N ALA A 11 -3.85 -8.04 4.97
CA ALA A 11 -2.40 -7.87 5.00
C ALA A 11 -1.63 -9.16 5.35
N GLN A 12 -2.33 -10.18 5.81
CA GLN A 12 -1.75 -11.51 6.04
C GLN A 12 -2.44 -12.54 5.16
N GLY A 13 -1.63 -13.35 4.51
CA GLY A 13 -2.13 -14.37 3.60
C GLY A 13 -1.01 -15.18 2.97
N GLY A 14 -1.39 -15.93 1.96
CA GLY A 14 -0.50 -16.70 1.11
C GLY A 14 -1.28 -17.22 -0.07
N GLY A 15 -0.60 -17.47 -1.19
CA GLY A 15 -1.18 -18.14 -2.34
C GLY A 15 -1.42 -19.64 -2.06
N ASP A 16 -2.42 -20.22 -2.70
CA ASP A 16 -2.55 -21.66 -2.81
C ASP A 16 -1.53 -22.18 -3.85
N PRO A 17 -0.50 -22.92 -3.44
CA PRO A 17 0.53 -23.38 -4.36
C PRO A 17 -0.03 -24.25 -5.49
N LEU A 18 -1.02 -25.08 -5.21
CA LEU A 18 -1.62 -25.96 -6.22
C LEU A 18 -2.45 -25.19 -7.25
N LEU A 19 -3.15 -24.15 -6.81
CA LEU A 19 -3.88 -23.28 -7.72
C LEU A 19 -2.93 -22.50 -8.62
N ILE A 20 -1.86 -21.90 -8.05
CA ILE A 20 -0.83 -21.16 -8.80
C ILE A 20 -0.13 -22.08 -9.79
N TYR A 21 0.26 -23.29 -9.38
CA TYR A 21 0.88 -24.27 -10.26
C TYR A 21 0.00 -24.65 -11.45
N ARG A 22 -1.26 -24.96 -11.17
CA ARG A 22 -2.23 -25.31 -12.21
C ARG A 22 -2.44 -24.19 -13.21
N PHE A 23 -2.58 -22.97 -12.71
CA PHE A 23 -2.71 -21.79 -13.57
C PHE A 23 -1.44 -21.57 -14.39
N GLY A 24 -0.26 -21.64 -13.77
CA GLY A 24 1.02 -21.57 -14.45
C GLY A 24 1.17 -22.59 -15.57
N LYS A 25 0.77 -23.84 -15.30
CA LYS A 25 0.74 -24.91 -16.32
C LYS A 25 -0.22 -24.60 -17.48
N ALA A 26 -1.39 -24.07 -17.18
CA ALA A 26 -2.39 -23.73 -18.19
C ALA A 26 -1.97 -22.58 -19.12
N VAL A 27 -1.19 -21.63 -18.60
CA VAL A 27 -0.67 -20.47 -19.38
C VAL A 27 0.78 -20.65 -19.83
N ASN A 28 1.40 -21.82 -19.61
CA ASN A 28 2.80 -22.15 -19.90
C ASN A 28 3.80 -21.18 -19.26
N SER A 29 3.61 -20.86 -17.98
CA SER A 29 4.49 -20.00 -17.19
C SER A 29 5.34 -20.82 -16.22
N ASP A 30 6.61 -21.06 -16.58
CA ASP A 30 7.57 -21.70 -15.70
C ASP A 30 7.80 -20.90 -14.41
N GLU A 31 7.77 -19.56 -14.51
CA GLU A 31 7.91 -18.66 -13.37
C GLU A 31 6.83 -18.91 -12.31
N MET A 32 5.57 -19.05 -12.73
CA MET A 32 4.47 -19.36 -11.80
C MET A 32 4.57 -20.74 -11.22
N MET A 33 5.01 -21.75 -12.00
CA MET A 33 5.22 -23.11 -11.52
C MET A 33 6.34 -23.17 -10.47
N HIS A 34 7.48 -22.54 -10.76
CA HIS A 34 8.59 -22.40 -9.81
C HIS A 34 8.21 -21.63 -8.54
N PHE A 35 7.43 -20.55 -8.68
CA PHE A 35 6.90 -19.79 -7.55
C PHE A 35 5.96 -20.63 -6.68
N ALA A 36 5.09 -21.46 -7.29
CA ALA A 36 4.25 -22.38 -6.56
C ALA A 36 5.07 -23.38 -5.71
N ALA A 37 6.15 -23.91 -6.28
CA ALA A 37 7.09 -24.78 -5.55
C ALA A 37 7.80 -24.03 -4.41
N TYR A 38 8.19 -22.78 -4.63
CA TYR A 38 8.76 -21.91 -3.60
C TYR A 38 7.80 -21.71 -2.42
N LEU A 39 6.50 -21.51 -2.68
CA LEU A 39 5.48 -21.33 -1.65
C LEU A 39 5.27 -22.57 -0.78
N LEU A 40 5.62 -23.76 -1.26
CA LEU A 40 5.63 -24.98 -0.43
C LEU A 40 6.63 -24.90 0.71
N ASN A 41 7.71 -24.12 0.56
CA ASN A 41 8.76 -23.96 1.56
C ASN A 41 9.26 -25.33 2.10
N GLY A 42 9.58 -26.25 1.20
CA GLY A 42 10.03 -27.61 1.52
C GLY A 42 8.93 -28.57 2.01
N ARG A 43 7.68 -28.13 2.13
CA ARG A 43 6.55 -28.99 2.50
C ARG A 43 6.08 -29.81 1.30
N LYS A 44 5.52 -30.99 1.56
CA LYS A 44 4.83 -31.75 0.52
C LYS A 44 3.54 -31.06 0.14
N PRO A 45 3.20 -30.95 -1.16
CA PRO A 45 1.89 -30.44 -1.56
C PRO A 45 0.79 -31.42 -1.13
N TYR A 46 -0.28 -30.86 -0.63
CA TYR A 46 -1.49 -31.61 -0.29
C TYR A 46 -2.73 -30.82 -0.67
N ALA A 47 -3.71 -31.49 -1.22
CA ALA A 47 -5.00 -30.89 -1.48
C ALA A 47 -5.84 -30.91 -0.20
N THR A 48 -6.35 -29.76 0.20
CA THR A 48 -7.33 -29.67 1.28
C THR A 48 -8.72 -29.78 0.68
N MET A 49 -9.59 -30.52 1.34
CA MET A 49 -11.04 -30.50 1.06
C MET A 49 -11.60 -29.19 1.65
N GLY A 50 -11.37 -28.10 0.94
CA GLY A 50 -11.96 -26.81 1.27
C GLY A 50 -13.43 -26.72 0.86
N ASN A 51 -13.98 -25.51 0.87
CA ASN A 51 -15.37 -25.24 0.48
C ASN A 51 -15.67 -25.49 -1.01
N ASP A 52 -14.64 -25.78 -1.81
CA ASP A 52 -14.72 -26.02 -3.25
C ASP A 52 -14.15 -27.42 -3.59
N ALA A 53 -15.02 -28.43 -3.60
CA ALA A 53 -14.65 -29.81 -3.92
C ALA A 53 -14.04 -29.95 -5.32
N PHE A 54 -14.51 -29.19 -6.31
CA PHE A 54 -14.00 -29.24 -7.68
C PHE A 54 -12.54 -28.77 -7.73
N ARG A 55 -12.21 -27.64 -7.08
CA ARG A 55 -10.82 -27.17 -6.98
C ARG A 55 -9.93 -28.16 -6.23
N SER A 56 -10.44 -28.77 -5.16
CA SER A 56 -9.70 -29.75 -4.38
C SER A 56 -9.36 -30.99 -5.21
N LEU A 57 -10.32 -31.53 -5.97
CA LEU A 57 -10.10 -32.66 -6.87
C LEU A 57 -9.09 -32.33 -7.97
N GLN A 58 -9.23 -31.18 -8.59
CA GLN A 58 -8.26 -30.73 -9.61
C GLN A 58 -6.85 -30.55 -9.02
N SER A 59 -6.75 -30.09 -7.77
CA SER A 59 -5.48 -29.91 -7.08
C SER A 59 -4.78 -31.24 -6.79
N LEU A 60 -5.53 -32.31 -6.47
CA LEU A 60 -4.98 -33.65 -6.30
C LEU A 60 -4.20 -34.12 -7.53
N LEU A 61 -4.70 -33.84 -8.73
CA LEU A 61 -4.07 -34.26 -9.99
C LEU A 61 -2.70 -33.61 -10.22
N CYS A 62 -2.40 -32.49 -9.57
CA CYS A 62 -1.15 -31.75 -9.75
C CYS A 62 -0.15 -31.91 -8.58
N CYS A 63 -0.53 -32.57 -7.48
CA CYS A 63 0.33 -32.70 -6.31
C CYS A 63 1.69 -33.33 -6.63
N ASN A 64 1.71 -34.43 -7.41
CA ASN A 64 2.95 -35.12 -7.75
C ASN A 64 3.85 -34.31 -8.71
N ASP A 65 3.26 -33.55 -9.60
CA ASP A 65 3.99 -32.70 -10.54
C ASP A 65 4.64 -31.53 -9.77
N LEU A 66 3.84 -30.82 -8.95
CA LEU A 66 4.35 -29.74 -8.12
C LEU A 66 5.43 -30.20 -7.12
N ALA A 67 5.34 -31.43 -6.59
CA ALA A 67 6.33 -31.97 -5.68
C ALA A 67 7.73 -32.15 -6.31
N LYS A 68 7.80 -32.23 -7.64
CA LYS A 68 9.03 -32.40 -8.43
C LYS A 68 9.54 -31.08 -9.00
N GLU A 69 8.74 -30.01 -8.86
CA GLU A 69 9.07 -28.71 -9.44
C GLU A 69 10.22 -28.02 -8.68
N THR A 70 11.01 -27.23 -9.39
CA THR A 70 12.14 -26.49 -8.82
C THR A 70 11.62 -25.24 -8.11
N PRO A 71 11.86 -25.07 -6.80
CA PRO A 71 11.45 -23.86 -6.09
C PRO A 71 12.32 -22.67 -6.51
N LYS A 72 11.71 -21.64 -7.09
CA LYS A 72 12.38 -20.40 -7.47
C LYS A 72 11.44 -19.20 -7.28
N HIS A 73 11.99 -18.09 -6.80
CA HIS A 73 11.26 -16.86 -6.62
C HIS A 73 12.16 -15.67 -6.99
N ASP A 74 12.13 -15.32 -8.25
CA ASP A 74 12.81 -14.15 -8.78
C ASP A 74 11.76 -13.05 -8.99
N MET A 75 11.71 -12.08 -8.08
CA MET A 75 10.92 -10.88 -8.31
C MET A 75 11.75 -9.88 -9.11
N PRO A 76 11.20 -9.27 -10.18
CA PRO A 76 11.83 -8.12 -10.82
C PRO A 76 11.95 -6.94 -9.83
N ASP A 77 12.88 -6.01 -10.11
CA ASP A 77 13.06 -4.82 -9.27
C ASP A 77 11.85 -3.89 -9.35
N VAL A 78 11.12 -3.93 -10.47
CA VAL A 78 9.86 -3.22 -10.67
C VAL A 78 8.85 -4.12 -11.37
N THR A 79 7.62 -4.10 -10.87
CA THR A 79 6.45 -4.69 -11.55
C THR A 79 5.41 -3.61 -11.72
N TRP A 80 5.00 -3.37 -12.95
CA TRP A 80 4.01 -2.36 -13.32
C TRP A 80 2.82 -2.97 -14.04
N TYR A 81 1.63 -2.64 -13.57
CA TYR A 81 0.35 -3.04 -14.15
C TYR A 81 -0.38 -1.79 -14.68
N PRO A 82 -0.21 -1.44 -15.97
CA PRO A 82 -0.69 -0.17 -16.50
C PRO A 82 -2.23 -0.02 -16.49
N GLU A 83 -2.96 -1.12 -16.64
CA GLU A 83 -4.44 -1.10 -16.69
C GLU A 83 -5.07 -0.84 -15.32
N THR A 84 -4.44 -1.29 -14.26
CA THR A 84 -4.91 -1.13 -12.88
C THR A 84 -4.10 -0.09 -12.11
N GLU A 85 -3.05 0.43 -12.72
CA GLU A 85 -2.12 1.41 -12.15
C GLU A 85 -1.50 0.98 -10.81
N PHE A 86 -1.19 -0.32 -10.65
CA PHE A 86 -0.41 -0.84 -9.52
C PHE A 86 1.07 -0.90 -9.87
N CYS A 87 1.89 -0.34 -9.01
CA CYS A 87 3.34 -0.37 -9.13
C CYS A 87 4.00 -0.96 -7.89
N TYR A 88 4.86 -1.94 -8.10
CA TYR A 88 5.65 -2.57 -7.06
C TYR A 88 7.12 -2.36 -7.36
N MET A 89 7.88 -1.86 -6.39
CA MET A 89 9.31 -1.59 -6.54
C MET A 89 10.06 -2.19 -5.35
N LYS A 90 11.19 -2.82 -5.60
CA LYS A 90 12.10 -3.29 -4.54
C LYS A 90 13.52 -2.79 -4.76
N ASN A 91 14.27 -2.71 -3.67
CA ASN A 91 15.71 -2.47 -3.74
C ASN A 91 16.50 -3.66 -3.15
N LYS A 92 17.82 -3.61 -3.30
CA LYS A 92 18.71 -4.67 -2.82
C LYS A 92 18.88 -4.71 -1.29
N ASN A 93 18.45 -3.66 -0.59
CA ASN A 93 18.61 -3.51 0.85
C ASN A 93 17.32 -3.83 1.64
N GLY A 94 16.38 -4.55 1.01
CA GLY A 94 15.20 -5.09 1.68
C GLY A 94 14.01 -4.14 1.75
N MET A 95 14.07 -2.96 1.12
CA MET A 95 12.89 -2.11 0.97
C MET A 95 12.03 -2.58 -0.20
N PHE A 96 10.73 -2.63 0.02
CA PHE A 96 9.72 -2.92 -0.99
C PHE A 96 8.57 -1.91 -0.85
N VAL A 97 8.23 -1.25 -1.95
CA VAL A 97 7.16 -0.26 -2.05
C VAL A 97 6.07 -0.79 -2.96
N ALA A 98 4.84 -0.73 -2.50
CA ALA A 98 3.66 -0.91 -3.32
C ALA A 98 2.94 0.44 -3.40
N ALA A 99 2.62 0.92 -4.60
CA ALA A 99 1.89 2.16 -4.84
C ALA A 99 0.80 1.94 -5.89
N LYS A 100 -0.24 2.75 -5.85
CA LYS A 100 -1.35 2.65 -6.81
C LYS A 100 -1.82 4.03 -7.27
N GLY A 101 -2.36 4.05 -8.51
CA GLY A 101 -3.23 5.10 -9.03
C GLY A 101 -4.68 4.65 -8.97
N GLY A 102 -5.30 4.42 -10.13
CA GLY A 102 -6.66 3.89 -10.26
C GLY A 102 -7.76 4.91 -9.98
N PHE A 103 -8.90 4.46 -9.47
CA PHE A 103 -10.05 5.32 -9.22
C PHE A 103 -10.87 4.87 -8.00
N ASN A 104 -11.61 5.80 -7.38
CA ASN A 104 -12.35 5.56 -6.14
C ASN A 104 -13.75 4.91 -6.37
N ASN A 105 -13.84 3.94 -7.28
CA ASN A 105 -15.01 3.09 -7.48
C ASN A 105 -14.60 1.71 -8.07
N GLU A 106 -13.42 1.24 -7.72
CA GLU A 106 -12.98 -0.11 -8.06
C GLU A 106 -13.78 -1.16 -7.27
N SER A 107 -13.66 -2.43 -7.65
CA SER A 107 -14.23 -3.51 -6.86
C SER A 107 -13.58 -3.54 -5.47
N HIS A 108 -14.37 -3.62 -4.40
CA HIS A 108 -13.91 -3.58 -3.01
C HIS A 108 -13.20 -2.28 -2.60
N ASN A 109 -13.53 -1.18 -3.23
CA ASN A 109 -12.83 0.10 -3.17
C ASN A 109 -12.67 0.71 -1.77
N HIS A 110 -11.50 1.33 -1.55
CA HIS A 110 -11.25 2.39 -0.56
C HIS A 110 -11.01 3.72 -1.29
N ASN A 111 -11.16 4.86 -0.62
CA ASN A 111 -10.77 6.15 -1.18
C ASN A 111 -9.27 6.34 -1.00
N ASP A 112 -8.47 5.74 -1.88
CA ASP A 112 -7.04 5.52 -1.66
C ASP A 112 -6.18 5.76 -2.90
N VAL A 113 -6.67 6.52 -3.87
CA VAL A 113 -5.94 6.89 -5.10
C VAL A 113 -4.62 7.59 -4.75
N GLY A 114 -3.51 7.04 -5.24
CA GLY A 114 -2.17 7.57 -4.97
C GLY A 114 -1.57 7.13 -3.63
N THR A 115 -2.17 6.17 -2.92
CA THR A 115 -1.60 5.62 -1.68
C THR A 115 -0.40 4.69 -1.95
N PHE A 116 0.33 4.38 -0.90
CA PHE A 116 1.43 3.41 -0.93
C PHE A 116 1.53 2.64 0.39
N SER A 117 2.21 1.50 0.35
CA SER A 117 2.70 0.78 1.52
C SER A 117 4.20 0.53 1.38
N LEU A 118 4.92 0.56 2.51
CA LEU A 118 6.37 0.32 2.56
C LEU A 118 6.66 -0.86 3.47
N TYR A 119 7.41 -1.81 2.95
CA TYR A 119 7.93 -2.97 3.68
C TYR A 119 9.44 -2.87 3.81
N VAL A 120 9.96 -3.31 4.95
CA VAL A 120 11.39 -3.46 5.20
C VAL A 120 11.65 -4.89 5.65
N ASN A 121 12.48 -5.63 4.91
CA ASN A 121 12.75 -7.05 5.14
C ASN A 121 11.45 -7.86 5.33
N THR A 122 10.48 -7.65 4.43
CA THR A 122 9.15 -8.25 4.41
C THR A 122 8.17 -7.77 5.49
N ILE A 123 8.58 -6.91 6.42
CA ILE A 123 7.71 -6.36 7.47
C ILE A 123 7.12 -5.02 7.00
N PRO A 124 5.77 -4.85 7.00
CA PRO A 124 5.16 -3.57 6.68
C PRO A 124 5.49 -2.54 7.76
N VAL A 125 6.15 -1.44 7.38
CA VAL A 125 6.47 -0.32 8.29
C VAL A 125 5.57 0.89 8.06
N ILE A 126 5.16 1.11 6.81
CA ILE A 126 4.04 1.99 6.46
C ILE A 126 2.98 1.10 5.84
N LEU A 127 1.80 1.09 6.43
CA LEU A 127 0.78 0.10 6.16
C LEU A 127 -0.49 0.68 5.51
N ASP A 128 -1.29 -0.19 4.93
CA ASP A 128 -2.72 -0.03 4.76
C ASP A 128 -3.44 -0.81 5.87
N ALA A 129 -4.41 -0.20 6.53
CA ALA A 129 -5.08 -0.83 7.67
C ALA A 129 -5.92 -2.05 7.25
N GLY A 130 -6.41 -2.06 6.01
CA GLY A 130 -7.36 -3.06 5.53
C GLY A 130 -8.79 -2.72 5.89
N THR A 131 -9.65 -3.71 6.12
CA THR A 131 -11.09 -3.48 6.22
C THR A 131 -11.73 -4.14 7.43
N TYR A 132 -12.83 -3.55 7.89
CA TYR A 132 -13.69 -4.04 8.97
C TYR A 132 -14.51 -5.28 8.58
N THR A 133 -14.88 -6.08 9.57
CA THR A 133 -15.78 -7.23 9.39
C THR A 133 -17.20 -6.81 9.05
N LYS A 134 -17.69 -5.71 9.67
CA LYS A 134 -19.09 -5.25 9.56
C LYS A 134 -19.23 -4.13 8.54
N GLN A 135 -20.41 -4.04 7.90
CA GLN A 135 -20.85 -2.95 7.02
C GLN A 135 -19.96 -2.65 5.80
N THR A 136 -19.10 -3.59 5.40
CA THR A 136 -18.14 -3.39 4.31
C THR A 136 -18.81 -3.09 2.96
N PHE A 137 -20.02 -3.62 2.70
CA PHE A 137 -20.76 -3.46 1.43
C PHE A 137 -22.06 -2.66 1.56
N GLY A 138 -22.34 -2.07 2.71
CA GLY A 138 -23.53 -1.27 2.92
C GLY A 138 -23.44 0.14 2.33
N LYS A 139 -24.56 0.85 2.32
CA LYS A 139 -24.64 2.27 1.90
C LYS A 139 -23.72 3.20 2.71
N ASP A 140 -23.38 2.80 3.92
CA ASP A 140 -22.55 3.56 4.85
C ASP A 140 -21.05 3.15 4.77
N ARG A 141 -20.63 2.39 3.71
CA ARG A 141 -19.26 1.92 3.54
C ARG A 141 -18.22 3.00 3.78
N TYR A 142 -18.39 4.15 3.15
CA TYR A 142 -17.40 5.24 3.21
C TYR A 142 -17.49 6.12 4.47
N THR A 143 -18.36 5.75 5.43
CA THR A 143 -18.30 6.29 6.81
C THR A 143 -17.34 5.50 7.70
N ILE A 144 -16.94 4.31 7.28
CA ILE A 144 -15.97 3.47 7.97
C ILE A 144 -14.58 4.11 7.79
N TRP A 145 -13.86 4.32 8.88
CA TRP A 145 -12.60 5.05 8.85
C TRP A 145 -11.55 4.41 7.92
N THR A 146 -11.46 3.07 7.85
CA THR A 146 -10.51 2.38 6.95
C THR A 146 -10.79 2.61 5.46
N MET A 147 -11.98 3.08 5.10
CA MET A 147 -12.36 3.38 3.72
C MET A 147 -12.03 4.83 3.33
N GLN A 148 -11.67 5.68 4.29
CA GLN A 148 -11.47 7.11 4.10
C GLN A 148 -10.01 7.44 3.83
N SER A 149 -9.74 8.33 2.88
CA SER A 149 -8.38 8.66 2.45
C SER A 149 -7.48 9.27 3.52
N ASN A 150 -8.06 9.89 4.56
CA ASN A 150 -7.32 10.42 5.70
C ASN A 150 -6.76 9.33 6.64
N TYR A 151 -7.14 8.07 6.44
CA TYR A 151 -6.57 6.90 7.11
C TYR A 151 -5.78 6.00 6.14
N HIS A 152 -5.37 6.58 5.02
CA HIS A 152 -4.37 6.03 4.11
C HIS A 152 -3.13 6.94 4.07
N ASN A 153 -2.09 6.53 3.35
CA ASN A 153 -0.83 7.27 3.24
C ASN A 153 -0.94 8.39 2.20
N LEU A 154 -1.85 9.35 2.46
CA LEU A 154 -2.34 10.32 1.50
C LEU A 154 -2.41 11.75 2.07
N PRO A 155 -2.40 12.77 1.21
CA PRO A 155 -2.67 14.12 1.62
C PRO A 155 -4.17 14.35 1.88
N MET A 156 -4.47 15.30 2.76
CA MET A 156 -5.71 16.06 2.78
C MET A 156 -5.42 17.44 2.19
N ILE A 157 -6.07 17.75 1.09
CA ILE A 157 -5.83 18.98 0.35
C ILE A 157 -6.82 20.03 0.81
N ASN A 158 -6.32 21.19 1.28
CA ASN A 158 -7.18 22.18 1.93
C ASN A 158 -8.04 21.60 3.08
N GLY A 159 -7.55 20.54 3.74
CA GLY A 159 -8.28 19.83 4.78
C GLY A 159 -9.38 18.88 4.27
N ILE A 160 -9.51 18.70 2.96
CA ILE A 160 -10.54 17.87 2.31
C ILE A 160 -9.96 16.51 1.94
N PRO A 161 -10.62 15.39 2.28
CA PRO A 161 -10.24 14.04 1.87
C PRO A 161 -10.72 13.74 0.44
N GLN A 162 -10.25 12.63 -0.12
CA GLN A 162 -10.78 12.07 -1.38
C GLN A 162 -12.23 11.65 -1.23
N LYS A 163 -12.93 11.55 -2.35
CA LYS A 163 -14.34 11.17 -2.41
C LYS A 163 -14.53 9.88 -3.22
N TYR A 164 -15.55 9.14 -2.88
CA TYR A 164 -16.02 7.99 -3.63
C TYR A 164 -16.70 8.40 -4.93
N GLY A 165 -16.45 7.65 -6.00
CA GLY A 165 -17.07 7.80 -7.30
C GLY A 165 -16.11 7.47 -8.44
N GLN A 166 -16.63 7.05 -9.58
CA GLN A 166 -15.84 6.69 -10.76
C GLN A 166 -15.11 7.90 -11.37
N GLU A 167 -15.64 9.09 -11.16
CA GLU A 167 -15.03 10.36 -11.56
C GLU A 167 -13.80 10.72 -10.74
N TYR A 168 -13.68 10.21 -9.50
CA TYR A 168 -12.57 10.46 -8.60
C TYR A 168 -11.43 9.48 -8.85
N LYS A 169 -10.40 9.92 -9.58
CA LYS A 169 -9.37 9.03 -10.13
C LYS A 169 -8.00 9.67 -10.23
N ALA A 170 -6.99 8.83 -10.41
CA ALA A 170 -5.67 9.23 -10.86
C ALA A 170 -5.70 9.70 -12.32
N THR A 171 -4.76 10.55 -12.67
CA THR A 171 -4.50 10.95 -14.06
C THR A 171 -2.99 11.04 -14.28
N ASN A 172 -2.54 10.97 -15.54
CA ASN A 172 -1.13 11.07 -15.90
C ASN A 172 -0.22 10.10 -15.13
N THR A 173 -0.71 8.88 -14.88
CA THR A 173 0.03 7.87 -14.14
C THR A 173 1.13 7.27 -15.02
N ILE A 174 2.35 7.29 -14.53
CA ILE A 174 3.54 6.78 -15.22
C ILE A 174 4.40 5.93 -14.29
N CYS A 175 5.04 4.92 -14.86
CA CYS A 175 6.08 4.16 -14.19
C CYS A 175 7.37 4.17 -15.04
N ASN A 176 8.48 4.59 -14.43
CA ASN A 176 9.80 4.46 -15.02
C ASN A 176 10.55 3.32 -14.31
N GLU A 177 10.49 2.13 -14.89
CA GLU A 177 11.05 0.92 -14.30
C GLU A 177 12.57 1.02 -14.10
N LYS A 178 13.32 1.60 -15.05
CA LYS A 178 14.78 1.74 -14.96
C LYS A 178 15.21 2.64 -13.80
N LYS A 179 14.42 3.67 -13.50
CA LYS A 179 14.70 4.61 -12.41
C LYS A 179 13.99 4.26 -11.12
N ARG A 180 13.14 3.24 -11.12
CA ARG A 180 12.25 2.86 -10.01
C ARG A 180 11.45 4.08 -9.51
N VAL A 181 10.71 4.70 -10.43
CA VAL A 181 9.87 5.87 -10.17
C VAL A 181 8.45 5.56 -10.60
N PHE A 182 7.51 5.76 -9.71
CA PHE A 182 6.08 5.80 -9.98
C PHE A 182 5.57 7.21 -9.70
N SER A 183 4.75 7.77 -10.58
CA SER A 183 4.20 9.11 -10.44
C SER A 183 2.77 9.18 -10.97
N THR A 184 1.91 9.92 -10.26
CA THR A 184 0.51 10.10 -10.63
C THR A 184 0.00 11.46 -10.18
N ASP A 185 -0.89 12.07 -10.96
CA ASP A 185 -1.65 13.25 -10.52
C ASP A 185 -2.94 12.78 -9.86
N ILE A 186 -3.09 13.08 -8.57
CA ILE A 186 -4.22 12.67 -7.75
C ILE A 186 -5.26 13.78 -7.55
N ALA A 187 -5.12 14.93 -8.20
CA ALA A 187 -6.04 16.06 -8.02
C ALA A 187 -7.49 15.67 -8.32
N ALA A 188 -7.73 14.91 -9.39
CA ALA A 188 -9.08 14.48 -9.77
C ALA A 188 -9.70 13.44 -8.82
N ALA A 189 -8.96 12.92 -7.83
CA ALA A 189 -9.51 12.06 -6.78
C ALA A 189 -10.20 12.87 -5.65
N TYR A 190 -10.07 14.18 -5.65
CA TYR A 190 -10.63 15.08 -4.65
C TYR A 190 -11.85 15.83 -5.20
N PRO A 191 -12.86 16.11 -4.34
CA PRO A 191 -14.00 16.90 -4.76
C PRO A 191 -13.63 18.38 -4.96
N SER A 192 -14.49 19.14 -5.64
CA SER A 192 -14.27 20.57 -5.98
C SER A 192 -13.97 21.46 -4.78
N GLU A 193 -14.44 21.07 -3.58
CA GLU A 193 -14.17 21.75 -2.32
C GLU A 193 -12.68 21.77 -1.95
N ALA A 194 -11.92 20.82 -2.44
CA ALA A 194 -10.46 20.77 -2.25
C ALA A 194 -9.72 21.86 -3.02
N LYS A 195 -10.36 22.52 -3.99
CA LYS A 195 -9.78 23.64 -4.77
C LYS A 195 -8.42 23.31 -5.39
N VAL A 196 -8.21 22.06 -5.83
CA VAL A 196 -6.94 21.59 -6.38
C VAL A 196 -6.98 21.52 -7.90
N LYS A 197 -5.96 22.11 -8.55
CA LYS A 197 -5.75 22.03 -10.01
C LYS A 197 -4.89 20.85 -10.39
N SER A 198 -3.81 20.62 -9.65
CA SER A 198 -2.94 19.48 -9.82
C SER A 198 -2.28 19.11 -8.49
N TRP A 199 -2.03 17.80 -8.30
CA TRP A 199 -1.25 17.26 -7.19
C TRP A 199 -0.50 16.03 -7.68
N ILE A 200 0.72 16.26 -8.16
CA ILE A 200 1.57 15.20 -8.70
C ILE A 200 2.35 14.59 -7.56
N ARG A 201 2.02 13.34 -7.23
CA ARG A 201 2.70 12.54 -6.24
C ARG A 201 3.63 11.55 -6.92
N SER A 202 4.90 11.53 -6.49
CA SER A 202 5.91 10.65 -7.05
C SER A 202 6.62 9.86 -5.95
N TYR A 203 6.91 8.60 -6.24
CA TYR A 203 7.66 7.67 -5.40
C TYR A 203 8.92 7.27 -6.13
N THR A 204 10.07 7.54 -5.55
CA THR A 204 11.38 7.14 -6.09
C THR A 204 12.06 6.24 -5.09
N LEU A 205 12.31 4.98 -5.47
CA LEU A 205 13.00 4.02 -4.63
C LEU A 205 14.45 3.85 -5.10
N ASP A 206 15.39 4.40 -4.37
CA ASP A 206 16.82 4.10 -4.57
C ASP A 206 17.30 2.97 -3.65
N ASP A 207 18.60 2.68 -3.66
CA ASP A 207 19.12 1.56 -2.88
C ASP A 207 19.15 1.81 -1.36
N ARG A 208 18.88 3.04 -0.90
CA ARG A 208 18.96 3.41 0.52
C ARG A 208 17.66 3.95 1.10
N LYS A 209 16.79 4.51 0.26
CA LYS A 209 15.63 5.26 0.72
C LYS A 209 14.50 5.28 -0.29
N LEU A 210 13.31 5.51 0.24
CA LEU A 210 12.14 5.94 -0.52
C LEU A 210 12.02 7.46 -0.41
N THR A 211 11.96 8.14 -1.55
CA THR A 211 11.64 9.56 -1.63
C THR A 211 10.23 9.73 -2.16
N ILE A 212 9.40 10.46 -1.43
CA ILE A 212 8.04 10.85 -1.82
C ILE A 212 8.06 12.33 -2.09
N THR A 213 7.60 12.75 -3.27
CA THR A 213 7.46 14.17 -3.60
C THR A 213 6.03 14.48 -4.01
N ASP A 214 5.48 15.54 -3.43
CA ASP A 214 4.18 16.10 -3.77
C ASP A 214 4.41 17.49 -4.38
N SER A 215 4.14 17.66 -5.67
CA SER A 215 4.17 18.96 -6.36
C SER A 215 2.73 19.37 -6.64
N TYR A 216 2.31 20.53 -6.15
CA TYR A 216 0.91 20.90 -6.21
C TYR A 216 0.64 22.33 -6.67
N THR A 217 -0.53 22.53 -7.24
CA THR A 217 -1.14 23.82 -7.54
C THR A 217 -2.61 23.79 -7.15
N LEU A 218 -3.04 24.74 -6.33
CA LEU A 218 -4.42 24.93 -5.90
C LEU A 218 -5.05 26.09 -6.70
N GLU A 219 -6.37 26.10 -6.78
CA GLU A 219 -7.13 27.28 -7.22
C GLU A 219 -7.13 28.36 -6.14
N GLU A 220 -7.23 27.91 -4.88
CA GLU A 220 -7.25 28.75 -3.69
C GLU A 220 -6.71 27.96 -2.51
N ALA A 221 -5.91 28.59 -1.65
CA ALA A 221 -5.38 27.98 -0.43
C ALA A 221 -6.29 28.36 0.78
N VAL A 222 -7.39 27.64 0.98
CA VAL A 222 -8.39 27.91 2.02
C VAL A 222 -8.00 27.36 3.39
N ALA A 223 -7.29 26.24 3.43
CA ALA A 223 -6.80 25.59 4.65
C ALA A 223 -5.40 25.01 4.47
N PRO A 224 -4.65 24.74 5.57
CA PRO A 224 -3.38 24.04 5.48
C PRO A 224 -3.55 22.64 4.91
N ASN A 225 -2.64 22.25 4.02
CA ASN A 225 -2.53 20.86 3.58
C ASN A 225 -1.99 19.97 4.71
N GLN A 226 -2.38 18.70 4.67
CA GLN A 226 -1.95 17.69 5.62
C GLN A 226 -1.51 16.44 4.85
N VAL A 227 -0.52 15.71 5.36
CA VAL A 227 -0.11 14.39 4.82
C VAL A 227 -0.14 13.38 5.94
N ASN A 228 -0.75 12.23 5.69
CA ASN A 228 -0.90 11.16 6.65
C ASN A 228 0.01 9.98 6.33
N PHE A 229 0.50 9.29 7.36
CA PHE A 229 1.21 8.03 7.28
C PHE A 229 0.66 7.07 8.34
N MET A 230 0.36 5.85 7.93
CA MET A 230 -0.17 4.81 8.82
C MET A 230 0.92 3.83 9.20
N THR A 231 1.03 3.51 10.47
CA THR A 231 2.01 2.52 10.98
C THR A 231 1.46 1.78 12.21
N TRP A 232 2.13 0.72 12.64
CA TRP A 232 1.76 -0.09 13.81
C TRP A 232 2.91 -0.32 14.77
N GLY A 233 4.02 0.38 14.55
CA GLY A 233 5.21 0.31 15.38
C GLY A 233 5.30 1.41 16.42
N ASN A 234 6.40 1.38 17.15
CA ASN A 234 6.74 2.47 18.06
C ASN A 234 7.18 3.70 17.26
N VAL A 235 6.55 4.84 17.54
CA VAL A 235 6.83 6.11 16.86
C VAL A 235 7.45 7.09 17.83
N THR A 236 8.59 7.68 17.46
CA THR A 236 9.28 8.71 18.25
C THR A 236 9.60 9.92 17.39
N PHE A 237 9.72 11.07 18.02
CA PHE A 237 9.98 12.37 17.41
C PHE A 237 11.33 12.93 17.92
N PRO A 238 12.48 12.48 17.38
CA PRO A 238 13.80 12.86 17.90
C PRO A 238 14.09 14.35 17.74
N SER A 239 13.55 14.98 16.69
CA SER A 239 13.66 16.42 16.43
C SER A 239 12.61 16.89 15.44
N GLN A 240 12.44 18.20 15.31
CA GLN A 240 11.60 18.76 14.26
C GLN A 240 12.14 18.32 12.88
N GLY A 241 11.25 17.85 12.01
CA GLY A 241 11.60 17.34 10.69
C GLY A 241 11.96 15.86 10.65
N LYS A 242 11.94 15.14 11.80
CA LYS A 242 12.33 13.73 11.90
C LYS A 242 11.35 12.91 12.74
N ILE A 243 10.99 11.77 12.21
CA ILE A 243 10.18 10.75 12.91
C ILE A 243 10.89 9.40 12.76
N GLN A 244 11.04 8.68 13.85
CA GLN A 244 11.54 7.30 13.81
C GLN A 244 10.41 6.33 14.09
N ILE A 245 10.36 5.27 13.30
CA ILE A 245 9.36 4.21 13.39
C ILE A 245 10.09 2.88 13.54
N GLU A 246 9.74 2.12 14.59
CA GLU A 246 10.28 0.80 14.83
C GLU A 246 9.16 -0.25 14.84
N VAL A 247 9.24 -1.21 13.92
CA VAL A 247 8.27 -2.30 13.76
C VAL A 247 9.01 -3.63 13.75
N LYS A 248 8.79 -4.49 14.74
CA LYS A 248 9.40 -5.84 14.81
C LYS A 248 10.90 -5.85 14.52
N GLY A 249 11.63 -4.89 15.08
CA GLY A 249 13.08 -4.76 14.91
C GLY A 249 13.52 -4.11 13.60
N GLN A 250 12.59 -3.74 12.72
CA GLN A 250 12.90 -2.90 11.56
C GLN A 250 12.74 -1.44 11.94
N LYS A 251 13.78 -0.64 11.71
CA LYS A 251 13.79 0.79 12.04
C LYS A 251 13.90 1.63 10.77
N VAL A 252 13.05 2.64 10.68
CA VAL A 252 13.13 3.65 9.61
C VAL A 252 13.07 5.05 10.22
N GLU A 253 13.69 5.99 9.54
CA GLU A 253 13.57 7.42 9.80
C GLU A 253 12.83 8.08 8.64
N LEU A 254 11.78 8.83 8.96
CA LEU A 254 11.03 9.69 8.05
C LEU A 254 11.49 11.13 8.25
N ASP A 255 12.20 11.67 7.25
CA ASP A 255 12.49 13.09 7.16
C ASP A 255 11.34 13.82 6.48
N TYR A 256 10.88 14.92 7.06
CA TYR A 256 9.80 15.75 6.53
C TYR A 256 10.14 17.24 6.58
N PRO A 257 9.53 18.09 5.70
CA PRO A 257 9.81 19.52 5.70
C PRO A 257 9.44 20.20 7.01
N THR A 258 10.28 21.08 7.52
CA THR A 258 10.12 21.71 8.84
C THR A 258 8.92 22.65 8.97
N GLN A 259 8.28 23.04 7.85
CA GLN A 259 6.99 23.74 7.86
C GLN A 259 5.80 22.86 8.27
N PHE A 260 6.02 21.57 8.50
CA PHE A 260 4.98 20.69 9.03
C PHE A 260 5.10 20.53 10.53
N LYS A 261 3.97 20.54 11.21
CA LYS A 261 3.82 20.07 12.58
C LYS A 261 3.38 18.61 12.53
N ALA A 262 4.12 17.75 13.24
CA ALA A 262 3.80 16.33 13.34
C ALA A 262 2.92 16.07 14.57
N GLU A 263 1.89 15.24 14.40
CA GLU A 263 0.99 14.77 15.44
C GLU A 263 0.82 13.25 15.32
N LEU A 264 0.65 12.55 16.44
CA LEU A 264 0.42 11.12 16.49
C LEU A 264 -0.97 10.85 17.07
N GLU A 265 -1.76 10.10 16.34
CA GLU A 265 -3.05 9.57 16.79
C GLU A 265 -2.91 8.06 17.01
N THR A 266 -3.38 7.59 18.16
CA THR A 266 -3.51 6.16 18.44
C THR A 266 -4.93 5.71 18.09
N ILE A 267 -5.04 4.71 17.23
CA ILE A 267 -6.31 4.13 16.79
C ILE A 267 -6.45 2.75 17.41
N GLN A 268 -7.40 2.59 18.34
CA GLN A 268 -7.70 1.32 18.96
C GLN A 268 -8.45 0.41 17.97
N LEU A 269 -8.04 -0.86 17.89
CA LEU A 269 -8.59 -1.85 16.99
C LEU A 269 -9.50 -2.82 17.76
N ASP A 270 -10.79 -2.57 17.71
CA ASP A 270 -11.83 -3.38 18.33
C ASP A 270 -12.39 -4.48 17.39
N ASP A 271 -12.18 -4.35 16.08
CA ASP A 271 -12.60 -5.33 15.09
C ASP A 271 -11.58 -6.47 14.98
N PRO A 272 -11.98 -7.75 15.17
CA PRO A 272 -11.07 -8.90 15.12
C PRO A 272 -10.35 -9.06 13.77
N ARG A 273 -10.93 -8.62 12.66
CA ARG A 273 -10.29 -8.68 11.34
C ARG A 273 -9.05 -7.79 11.27
N LEU A 274 -9.05 -6.68 11.99
CA LEU A 274 -7.90 -5.78 12.10
C LEU A 274 -6.97 -6.18 13.26
N SER A 275 -7.53 -6.41 14.45
CA SER A 275 -6.73 -6.68 15.64
C SER A 275 -5.96 -8.00 15.59
N ASN A 276 -6.46 -9.02 14.88
CA ASN A 276 -5.72 -10.26 14.64
C ASN A 276 -4.48 -10.06 13.74
N VAL A 277 -4.48 -9.01 12.92
CA VAL A 277 -3.37 -8.69 12.00
C VAL A 277 -2.38 -7.72 12.64
N TRP A 278 -2.87 -6.61 13.18
CA TRP A 278 -2.06 -5.49 13.63
C TRP A 278 -1.85 -5.42 15.15
N GLY A 279 -2.59 -6.21 15.93
CA GLY A 279 -2.61 -6.12 17.38
C GLY A 279 -3.71 -5.16 17.88
N LYS A 280 -3.52 -4.61 19.07
CA LYS A 280 -4.56 -3.81 19.73
C LYS A 280 -4.75 -2.42 19.16
N GLU A 281 -3.73 -1.88 18.52
CA GLU A 281 -3.72 -0.50 18.04
C GLU A 281 -2.78 -0.31 16.86
N ILE A 282 -3.07 0.71 16.06
CA ILE A 282 -2.20 1.26 15.03
C ILE A 282 -2.12 2.78 15.19
N TYR A 283 -1.25 3.41 14.44
CA TYR A 283 -0.97 4.83 14.60
C TYR A 283 -1.14 5.55 13.26
N ARG A 284 -1.73 6.75 13.33
CA ARG A 284 -1.70 7.71 12.25
C ARG A 284 -0.75 8.85 12.60
N ILE A 285 0.29 9.02 11.82
CA ILE A 285 1.17 10.17 11.84
C ILE A 285 0.55 11.22 10.91
N THR A 286 0.22 12.37 11.45
CA THR A 286 -0.34 13.49 10.71
C THR A 286 0.70 14.60 10.62
N LEU A 287 1.10 14.96 9.42
CA LEU A 287 1.95 16.10 9.13
C LEU A 287 1.08 17.24 8.59
N LYS A 288 0.85 18.27 9.39
CA LYS A 288 0.01 19.42 9.05
C LYS A 288 0.89 20.62 8.72
N SER A 289 0.74 21.19 7.53
CA SER A 289 1.49 22.37 7.12
C SER A 289 1.12 23.58 7.99
N ASN A 290 2.12 24.38 8.35
CA ASN A 290 1.90 25.68 9.02
C ASN A 290 1.58 26.79 8.01
N GLU A 291 1.65 26.50 6.72
CA GLU A 291 1.51 27.46 5.64
C GLU A 291 0.28 27.13 4.78
N LYS A 292 -0.34 28.19 4.27
CA LYS A 292 -1.36 28.13 3.23
C LYS A 292 -0.74 28.72 1.97
N LYS A 293 -0.43 27.87 0.97
CA LYS A 293 0.16 28.29 -0.30
C LYS A 293 -0.61 27.65 -1.45
N GLU A 294 -0.85 28.41 -2.49
CA GLU A 294 -1.54 27.94 -3.70
C GLU A 294 -0.66 27.01 -4.54
N SER A 295 0.65 27.02 -4.35
CA SER A 295 1.57 26.09 -5.02
C SER A 295 2.76 25.77 -4.15
N GLY A 296 3.36 24.60 -4.36
CA GLY A 296 4.55 24.21 -3.63
C GLY A 296 5.00 22.78 -3.93
N ASN A 297 6.08 22.42 -3.24
CA ASN A 297 6.62 21.07 -3.25
C ASN A 297 6.85 20.61 -1.82
N TYR A 298 6.40 19.40 -1.51
CA TYR A 298 6.74 18.68 -0.29
C TYR A 298 7.63 17.49 -0.64
N LYS A 299 8.64 17.25 0.18
CA LYS A 299 9.53 16.11 0.02
C LYS A 299 9.65 15.37 1.34
N PHE A 300 9.29 14.11 1.31
CA PHE A 300 9.43 13.17 2.43
C PHE A 300 10.46 12.11 2.04
N VAL A 301 11.31 11.74 2.99
CA VAL A 301 12.34 10.71 2.75
C VAL A 301 12.25 9.67 3.84
N ILE A 302 12.06 8.41 3.48
CA ILE A 302 12.05 7.28 4.42
C ILE A 302 13.28 6.42 4.16
N GLN A 303 14.12 6.27 5.17
CA GLN A 303 15.35 5.48 5.08
C GLN A 303 15.46 4.49 6.24
N GLN A 304 16.09 3.35 5.96
CA GLN A 304 16.43 2.40 7.02
C GLN A 304 17.54 2.99 7.91
N ILE A 305 17.39 2.81 9.21
CA ILE A 305 18.42 3.14 10.20
C ILE A 305 18.78 1.89 11.01
N LYS A 306 19.98 1.87 11.57
CA LYS A 306 20.48 0.75 12.36
C LYS A 306 19.90 0.74 13.77
#